data_6d06225734919ff7d708e9973ad5063c
#
_entry.id   6d06225734919ff7d708e9973ad5063c
#
_cell.length_a   1.000
_cell.length_b   1.000
_cell.length_c   1.000
_cell.angle_alpha   90.00
_cell.angle_beta   90.00
_cell.angle_gamma   90.00
#
_symmetry.space_group_name_H-M   'P 1'
#
loop_
_entity.id
_entity.type
_entity.pdbx_description
1 polymer ?
#
loop_
_entity_poly.entity_id
_entity_poly.type
_entity_poly.pdbx_seq_one_letter_code
_entity_poly.pdbx_strand_id
1 'polypeptide(L)'
;MGSGAFLVAACRYLAGKLIEAWSAQGNVDAQALTAAVPVESGLALDLAADPLVIKARRQIIEHCLYGVDINEMAVEMAKLSLWLVSMDPHRPFTFLDDRLASGDSLLGITTIDQLEWMHLDPKAGRKLHEGTLLDFMSGVRTLLADVTEQRVNLANLPDDTFADLTKKRHLLSDVQAKTKQLTLYADLIVGAALASSGKGGLWLTAAKFANEAATQSKIVAAEEQAKNWLATGQPDGAFDRHPLHWPLVFPEVFDLARRGGAGFDAIVGNPPFLGGSKLTGSLGTAYREHLVQEIAHGTRGTADLVAYFLLRVHVLLNTVGQTGLVATNTISQGDTREVGLDQLLAHDVDIRKAIKSKPWPSKSAAVLYSAVWTSRQPLSESSERFTDGIATSHITSSLDPGSRVSDHTDRLAANKGLSFKGSFILGLGFTMDPPRARELIEKNPHYTSVLFPYLNGQDLNSRPDSSVSRWVINFHDWPEERAMAYTDLYAQVLRDVKPERDGNNRKVRRERWWQYGELARGLYEAIAVLDPDLRQSGVVTTQLLLCLPEGVGDGPAVAG
;
A
#
# COMPACT_ATOMS: atom_id res chain seq x y z
N MET A 1 3.32 -7.56 9.11
CA MET A 1 4.08 -8.05 10.29
C MET A 1 4.93 -9.25 9.93
N GLY A 2 4.44 -10.15 9.09
CA GLY A 2 5.08 -11.42 8.75
C GLY A 2 5.37 -12.25 10.01
N SER A 3 6.47 -13.00 10.02
CA SER A 3 6.92 -13.80 11.16
C SER A 3 7.43 -12.98 12.37
N GLY A 4 7.17 -11.69 12.43
CA GLY A 4 7.54 -10.84 13.56
C GLY A 4 8.93 -10.20 13.50
N ALA A 5 9.64 -10.23 12.37
CA ALA A 5 10.99 -9.68 12.27
C ALA A 5 11.10 -8.20 12.72
N PHE A 6 10.15 -7.35 12.32
CA PHE A 6 10.09 -5.96 12.78
C PHE A 6 9.81 -5.83 14.28
N LEU A 7 8.92 -6.67 14.82
CA LEU A 7 8.61 -6.69 16.26
C LEU A 7 9.82 -7.15 17.09
N VAL A 8 10.54 -8.16 16.62
CA VAL A 8 11.77 -8.64 17.25
C VAL A 8 12.86 -7.54 17.27
N ALA A 9 13.03 -6.84 16.16
CA ALA A 9 13.97 -5.72 16.08
C ALA A 9 13.56 -4.57 17.01
N ALA A 10 12.27 -4.21 17.02
CA ALA A 10 11.72 -3.20 17.94
C ALA A 10 11.87 -3.61 19.40
N CYS A 11 11.59 -4.87 19.74
CA CYS A 11 11.80 -5.42 21.08
C CYS A 11 13.24 -5.22 21.58
N ARG A 12 14.21 -5.63 20.77
CA ARG A 12 15.63 -5.51 21.11
C ARG A 12 16.05 -4.06 21.29
N TYR A 13 15.64 -3.19 20.38
CA TYR A 13 15.95 -1.76 20.45
C TYR A 13 15.35 -1.09 21.67
N LEU A 14 14.06 -1.29 21.92
CA LEU A 14 13.35 -0.69 23.05
C LEU A 14 13.83 -1.25 24.40
N ALA A 15 14.14 -2.54 24.48
CA ALA A 15 14.72 -3.13 25.68
C ALA A 15 16.08 -2.51 26.02
N GLY A 16 16.92 -2.25 25.01
CA GLY A 16 18.17 -1.50 25.20
C GLY A 16 17.91 -0.10 25.78
N LYS A 17 16.97 0.64 25.22
CA LYS A 17 16.59 1.97 25.71
C LYS A 17 15.98 1.95 27.11
N LEU A 18 15.24 0.90 27.45
CA LEU A 18 14.71 0.72 28.80
C LEU A 18 15.83 0.48 29.84
N ILE A 19 16.83 -0.32 29.48
CA ILE A 19 18.00 -0.55 30.36
C ILE A 19 18.82 0.74 30.54
N GLU A 20 19.00 1.54 29.47
CA GLU A 20 19.61 2.87 29.58
C GLU A 20 18.86 3.78 30.55
N ALA A 21 17.51 3.78 30.46
CA ALA A 21 16.65 4.55 31.35
C ALA A 21 16.77 4.09 32.81
N TRP A 22 16.82 2.77 33.07
CA TRP A 22 17.03 2.23 34.40
C TRP A 22 18.42 2.60 34.95
N SER A 23 19.46 2.56 34.12
CA SER A 23 20.80 3.02 34.46
C SER A 23 20.83 4.49 34.89
N ALA A 24 20.16 5.35 34.13
CA ALA A 24 20.00 6.77 34.43
C ALA A 24 19.22 7.03 35.73
N GLN A 25 18.31 6.12 36.11
CA GLN A 25 17.56 6.15 37.37
C GLN A 25 18.36 5.57 38.58
N GLY A 26 19.59 5.16 38.38
CA GLY A 26 20.47 4.67 39.48
C GLY A 26 20.39 3.16 39.74
N ASN A 27 19.80 2.37 38.82
CA ASN A 27 19.85 0.91 38.95
C ASN A 27 21.28 0.40 38.74
N VAL A 28 21.86 -0.22 39.76
CA VAL A 28 23.29 -0.63 39.80
C VAL A 28 23.59 -1.70 38.72
N ASP A 29 22.70 -2.68 38.55
CA ASP A 29 22.87 -3.75 37.56
C ASP A 29 22.83 -3.19 36.14
N ALA A 30 21.90 -2.25 35.89
CA ALA A 30 21.81 -1.56 34.61
C ALA A 30 23.01 -0.67 34.32
N GLN A 31 23.58 -0.01 35.34
CA GLN A 31 24.79 0.77 35.22
C GLN A 31 26.02 -0.12 34.87
N ALA A 32 26.15 -1.27 35.51
CA ALA A 32 27.19 -2.23 35.21
C ALA A 32 27.08 -2.77 33.76
N LEU A 33 25.84 -3.08 33.32
CA LEU A 33 25.58 -3.59 31.98
C LEU A 33 25.85 -2.55 30.89
N THR A 34 25.41 -1.30 31.07
CA THR A 34 25.63 -0.21 30.10
C THR A 34 27.11 0.22 30.03
N ALA A 35 27.88 0.06 31.10
CA ALA A 35 29.34 0.30 31.11
C ALA A 35 30.11 -0.78 30.35
N ALA A 36 29.59 -2.02 30.32
CA ALA A 36 30.29 -3.16 29.70
C ALA A 36 30.04 -3.23 28.18
N VAL A 37 28.97 -2.64 27.65
CA VAL A 37 28.55 -2.76 26.22
C VAL A 37 28.27 -1.40 25.63
N PRO A 38 28.90 -1.02 24.47
CA PRO A 38 28.58 0.18 23.76
C PRO A 38 27.12 0.16 23.28
N VAL A 39 26.36 1.23 23.54
CA VAL A 39 24.93 1.40 23.26
C VAL A 39 24.57 1.20 21.80
N GLU A 40 25.49 1.45 20.87
CA GLU A 40 25.27 1.37 19.42
C GLU A 40 25.21 -0.07 18.88
N SER A 41 25.61 -1.09 19.65
CA SER A 41 25.69 -2.48 19.17
C SER A 41 24.40 -3.30 19.30
N GLY A 42 23.27 -2.67 19.68
CA GLY A 42 21.99 -3.39 19.85
C GLY A 42 22.15 -4.65 20.67
N LEU A 43 22.41 -4.55 21.98
CA LEU A 43 22.66 -5.62 22.97
C LEU A 43 23.11 -6.93 22.31
N ALA A 44 24.43 -7.10 22.23
CA ALA A 44 25.07 -8.24 21.57
C ALA A 44 24.41 -9.58 21.97
N LEU A 45 24.41 -10.54 21.04
CA LEU A 45 23.89 -11.90 21.27
C LEU A 45 24.41 -12.54 22.56
N ASP A 46 25.62 -12.19 22.97
CA ASP A 46 26.31 -12.71 24.19
C ASP A 46 25.63 -12.29 25.51
N LEU A 47 24.82 -11.22 25.50
CA LEU A 47 24.01 -10.78 26.65
C LEU A 47 22.56 -11.24 26.62
N ALA A 48 22.19 -12.05 25.65
CA ALA A 48 20.79 -12.51 25.48
C ALA A 48 20.27 -13.28 26.70
N ALA A 49 21.14 -13.92 27.47
CA ALA A 49 20.83 -14.68 28.69
C ALA A 49 20.94 -13.89 29.99
N ASP A 50 21.28 -12.59 29.94
CA ASP A 50 21.31 -11.74 31.12
C ASP A 50 19.91 -11.52 31.70
N PRO A 51 19.69 -11.75 33.02
CA PRO A 51 18.34 -11.63 33.62
C PRO A 51 17.73 -10.24 33.47
N LEU A 52 18.52 -9.17 33.44
CA LEU A 52 18.03 -7.80 33.26
C LEU A 52 17.57 -7.57 31.81
N VAL A 53 18.32 -8.12 30.84
CA VAL A 53 17.94 -8.06 29.41
C VAL A 53 16.66 -8.85 29.16
N ILE A 54 16.53 -10.04 29.73
CA ILE A 54 15.31 -10.86 29.67
C ILE A 54 14.13 -10.08 30.26
N LYS A 55 14.29 -9.49 31.45
CA LYS A 55 13.24 -8.67 32.10
C LYS A 55 12.84 -7.47 31.23
N ALA A 56 13.80 -6.74 30.67
CA ALA A 56 13.52 -5.62 29.78
C ALA A 56 12.76 -6.03 28.53
N ARG A 57 13.19 -7.11 27.85
CA ARG A 57 12.50 -7.63 26.65
C ARG A 57 11.06 -8.03 26.96
N ARG A 58 10.80 -8.72 28.07
CA ARG A 58 9.46 -9.11 28.48
C ARG A 58 8.56 -7.89 28.69
N GLN A 59 9.02 -6.89 29.44
CA GLN A 59 8.27 -5.66 29.64
C GLN A 59 7.92 -4.96 28.32
N ILE A 60 8.87 -4.92 27.37
CA ILE A 60 8.60 -4.35 26.05
C ILE A 60 7.57 -5.17 25.28
N ILE A 61 7.68 -6.50 25.29
CA ILE A 61 6.74 -7.39 24.60
C ILE A 61 5.33 -7.23 25.18
N GLU A 62 5.21 -7.21 26.49
CA GLU A 62 3.92 -7.19 27.20
C GLU A 62 3.22 -5.83 27.15
N HIS A 63 3.96 -4.72 27.06
CA HIS A 63 3.36 -3.39 27.21
C HIS A 63 3.50 -2.47 26.00
N CYS A 64 4.44 -2.73 25.09
CA CYS A 64 4.77 -1.78 24.03
C CYS A 64 4.51 -2.28 22.62
N LEU A 65 4.46 -3.60 22.39
CA LEU A 65 4.39 -4.16 21.04
C LEU A 65 2.98 -4.60 20.67
N TYR A 66 2.56 -4.17 19.48
CA TYR A 66 1.34 -4.60 18.82
C TYR A 66 1.67 -5.04 17.40
N GLY A 67 0.95 -6.02 16.88
CA GLY A 67 1.20 -6.51 15.53
C GLY A 67 -0.08 -6.90 14.82
N VAL A 68 -0.11 -6.62 13.52
CA VAL A 68 -1.22 -6.98 12.65
C VAL A 68 -0.70 -7.63 11.39
N ASP A 69 -1.33 -8.70 10.98
CA ASP A 69 -1.13 -9.35 9.69
C ASP A 69 -2.45 -9.89 9.16
N ILE A 70 -2.62 -9.93 7.83
CA ILE A 70 -3.79 -10.55 7.23
C ILE A 70 -3.76 -12.08 7.32
N ASN A 71 -2.57 -12.65 7.49
CA ASN A 71 -2.34 -14.09 7.57
C ASN A 71 -2.24 -14.56 9.03
N GLU A 72 -3.19 -15.34 9.48
CA GLU A 72 -3.23 -15.91 10.83
C GLU A 72 -1.97 -16.72 11.18
N MET A 73 -1.44 -17.50 10.23
CA MET A 73 -0.20 -18.25 10.45
C MET A 73 1.00 -17.32 10.71
N ALA A 74 1.06 -16.15 10.04
CA ALA A 74 2.09 -15.15 10.29
C ALA A 74 1.97 -14.56 11.70
N VAL A 75 0.75 -14.38 12.21
CA VAL A 75 0.48 -13.95 13.59
C VAL A 75 1.02 -14.96 14.59
N GLU A 76 0.72 -16.26 14.42
CA GLU A 76 1.22 -17.33 15.30
C GLU A 76 2.75 -17.44 15.24
N MET A 77 3.35 -17.33 14.06
CA MET A 77 4.81 -17.29 13.92
C MET A 77 5.45 -16.08 14.61
N ALA A 78 4.77 -14.92 14.59
CA ALA A 78 5.25 -13.72 15.27
C ALA A 78 5.19 -13.87 16.80
N LYS A 79 4.12 -14.49 17.34
CA LYS A 79 4.04 -14.83 18.78
C LYS A 79 5.19 -15.73 19.19
N LEU A 80 5.48 -16.79 18.43
CA LEU A 80 6.60 -17.69 18.68
C LEU A 80 7.95 -16.95 18.61
N SER A 81 8.14 -16.09 17.63
CA SER A 81 9.37 -15.32 17.46
C SER A 81 9.63 -14.39 18.65
N LEU A 82 8.59 -13.70 19.15
CA LEU A 82 8.69 -12.84 20.33
C LEU A 82 8.97 -13.64 21.61
N TRP A 83 8.32 -14.80 21.77
CA TRP A 83 8.58 -15.68 22.89
C TRP A 83 10.04 -16.16 22.90
N LEU A 84 10.58 -16.61 21.77
CA LEU A 84 11.98 -17.02 21.65
C LEU A 84 12.94 -15.86 21.97
N VAL A 85 12.60 -14.63 21.61
CA VAL A 85 13.43 -13.45 21.93
C VAL A 85 13.41 -13.10 23.41
N SER A 86 12.34 -13.43 24.14
CA SER A 86 12.27 -13.21 25.58
C SER A 86 13.29 -14.08 26.36
N MET A 87 13.68 -15.24 25.79
CA MET A 87 14.75 -16.13 26.31
C MET A 87 14.58 -16.56 27.78
N ASP A 88 13.35 -16.58 28.31
CA ASP A 88 13.08 -17.00 29.68
C ASP A 88 12.60 -18.47 29.72
N PRO A 89 13.48 -19.44 29.99
CA PRO A 89 13.13 -20.87 29.98
C PRO A 89 12.29 -21.29 31.19
N HIS A 90 12.20 -20.47 32.22
CA HIS A 90 11.52 -20.79 33.48
C HIS A 90 10.08 -20.32 33.53
N ARG A 91 9.62 -19.58 32.52
CA ARG A 91 8.28 -19.02 32.45
C ARG A 91 7.49 -19.55 31.27
N PRO A 92 6.17 -19.67 31.39
CA PRO A 92 5.32 -20.08 30.31
C PRO A 92 5.34 -19.06 29.17
N PHE A 93 4.82 -19.47 28.01
CA PHE A 93 4.64 -18.62 26.84
C PHE A 93 3.87 -17.34 27.22
N THR A 94 4.45 -16.18 26.89
CA THR A 94 3.81 -14.89 27.19
C THR A 94 2.49 -14.77 26.43
N PHE A 95 1.45 -14.37 27.12
CA PHE A 95 0.13 -14.17 26.52
C PHE A 95 0.13 -12.97 25.57
N LEU A 96 -0.01 -13.21 24.27
CA LEU A 96 0.07 -12.19 23.22
C LEU A 96 -1.20 -12.11 22.34
N ASP A 97 -2.26 -12.85 22.67
CA ASP A 97 -3.49 -12.89 21.87
C ASP A 97 -4.25 -11.55 21.90
N ASP A 98 -3.95 -10.72 22.88
CA ASP A 98 -4.48 -9.36 22.99
C ASP A 98 -3.64 -8.31 22.23
N ARG A 99 -2.43 -8.65 21.78
CA ARG A 99 -1.46 -7.74 21.17
C ARG A 99 -1.22 -8.00 19.70
N LEU A 100 -1.37 -9.25 19.27
CA LEU A 100 -1.14 -9.67 17.90
C LEU A 100 -2.46 -10.17 17.31
N ALA A 101 -2.93 -9.50 16.27
CA ALA A 101 -4.23 -9.77 15.67
C ALA A 101 -4.13 -10.06 14.17
N SER A 102 -5.03 -10.92 13.67
CA SER A 102 -5.21 -11.13 12.24
C SER A 102 -6.34 -10.24 11.70
N GLY A 103 -6.17 -9.73 10.49
CA GLY A 103 -7.20 -8.96 9.80
C GLY A 103 -6.64 -8.02 8.74
N ASP A 104 -7.55 -7.50 7.92
CA ASP A 104 -7.22 -6.54 6.87
C ASP A 104 -7.10 -5.13 7.45
N SER A 105 -5.88 -4.63 7.53
CA SER A 105 -5.52 -3.32 8.09
C SER A 105 -6.14 -2.13 7.34
N LEU A 106 -6.54 -2.30 6.08
CA LEU A 106 -7.06 -1.23 5.23
C LEU A 106 -8.59 -1.15 5.25
N LEU A 107 -9.29 -2.23 5.64
CA LEU A 107 -10.75 -2.28 5.62
C LEU A 107 -11.43 -1.81 6.91
N GLY A 108 -10.79 -1.91 8.07
CA GLY A 108 -11.45 -1.65 9.36
C GLY A 108 -11.74 -0.17 9.64
N ILE A 109 -12.62 0.08 10.60
CA ILE A 109 -12.81 1.41 11.20
C ILE A 109 -11.56 1.82 11.99
N THR A 110 -11.29 3.12 12.03
CA THR A 110 -10.12 3.71 12.71
C THR A 110 -10.47 4.58 13.89
N THR A 111 -11.73 4.99 14.01
CA THR A 111 -12.23 5.80 15.13
C THR A 111 -13.58 5.30 15.62
N ILE A 112 -13.88 5.56 16.89
CA ILE A 112 -15.19 5.25 17.50
C ILE A 112 -16.30 6.10 16.90
N ASP A 113 -15.99 7.33 16.50
CA ASP A 113 -16.97 8.21 15.86
C ASP A 113 -17.55 7.62 14.56
N GLN A 114 -16.74 6.83 13.80
CA GLN A 114 -17.23 6.10 12.63
C GLN A 114 -18.32 5.08 13.00
N LEU A 115 -18.15 4.42 14.15
CA LEU A 115 -19.14 3.47 14.67
C LEU A 115 -20.39 4.21 15.17
N GLU A 116 -20.23 5.25 15.98
CA GLU A 116 -21.36 6.02 16.53
C GLU A 116 -22.25 6.64 15.46
N TRP A 117 -21.65 7.11 14.37
CA TRP A 117 -22.37 7.73 13.26
C TRP A 117 -22.66 6.76 12.11
N MET A 118 -22.42 5.47 12.28
CA MET A 118 -22.67 4.43 11.28
C MET A 118 -22.17 4.81 9.88
N HIS A 119 -20.97 5.43 9.79
CA HIS A 119 -20.42 5.96 8.56
C HIS A 119 -18.89 6.08 8.63
N LEU A 120 -18.16 5.78 7.54
CA LEU A 120 -16.70 5.92 7.50
C LEU A 120 -16.23 7.38 7.59
N ASP A 121 -17.04 8.35 7.12
CA ASP A 121 -16.88 9.78 7.45
C ASP A 121 -17.86 10.18 8.55
N PRO A 122 -17.41 10.40 9.80
CA PRO A 122 -18.29 10.77 10.90
C PRO A 122 -19.07 12.07 10.69
N LYS A 123 -18.49 13.04 9.95
CA LYS A 123 -19.15 14.32 9.65
C LYS A 123 -20.34 14.13 8.70
N ALA A 124 -20.14 13.31 7.66
CA ALA A 124 -21.21 12.94 6.75
C ALA A 124 -22.26 12.08 7.45
N GLY A 125 -21.85 11.12 8.29
CA GLY A 125 -22.74 10.31 9.12
C GLY A 125 -23.62 11.13 10.02
N ARG A 126 -23.06 12.13 10.73
CA ARG A 126 -23.80 13.04 11.58
C ARG A 126 -24.92 13.74 10.81
N LYS A 127 -24.62 14.29 9.63
CA LYS A 127 -25.63 14.95 8.78
C LYS A 127 -26.70 13.98 8.29
N LEU A 128 -26.30 12.75 7.93
CA LEU A 128 -27.21 11.73 7.42
C LEU A 128 -28.22 11.27 8.48
N HIS A 129 -27.78 11.19 9.74
CA HIS A 129 -28.59 10.73 10.86
C HIS A 129 -29.16 11.87 11.72
N GLU A 130 -29.03 13.13 11.28
CA GLU A 130 -29.63 14.27 11.94
C GLU A 130 -31.16 14.12 12.00
N GLY A 131 -31.71 14.10 13.23
CA GLY A 131 -33.13 13.84 13.45
C GLY A 131 -33.58 12.37 13.45
N THR A 132 -32.65 11.41 13.26
CA THR A 132 -32.91 9.98 13.46
C THR A 132 -32.34 9.53 14.81
N LEU A 133 -33.11 8.68 15.52
CA LEU A 133 -32.67 8.14 16.81
C LEU A 133 -31.74 6.95 16.58
N LEU A 134 -30.42 7.16 16.79
CA LEU A 134 -29.46 6.06 16.92
C LEU A 134 -29.33 5.65 18.40
N ASP A 135 -30.48 5.46 19.07
CA ASP A 135 -30.51 5.17 20.52
C ASP A 135 -29.71 3.94 20.92
N PHE A 136 -29.62 2.95 20.01
CA PHE A 136 -28.84 1.73 20.23
C PHE A 136 -27.33 1.99 20.33
N MET A 137 -26.84 3.14 19.86
CA MET A 137 -25.42 3.53 19.94
C MET A 137 -25.08 4.34 21.19
N SER A 138 -26.07 4.77 21.98
CA SER A 138 -25.88 5.63 23.18
C SER A 138 -24.93 5.03 24.22
N GLY A 139 -24.87 3.71 24.34
CA GLY A 139 -24.00 2.98 25.27
C GLY A 139 -22.60 2.62 24.75
N VAL A 140 -22.28 2.90 23.49
CA VAL A 140 -21.02 2.44 22.87
C VAL A 140 -19.80 2.96 23.62
N ARG A 141 -19.74 4.25 23.92
CA ARG A 141 -18.60 4.84 24.66
C ARG A 141 -18.46 4.28 26.07
N THR A 142 -19.57 4.08 26.77
CA THR A 142 -19.55 3.47 28.10
C THR A 142 -19.05 2.04 28.06
N LEU A 143 -19.52 1.24 27.11
CA LEU A 143 -19.08 -0.13 26.94
C LEU A 143 -17.58 -0.18 26.58
N LEU A 144 -17.12 0.71 25.70
CA LEU A 144 -15.70 0.75 25.33
C LEU A 144 -14.81 1.24 26.47
N ALA A 145 -15.28 2.16 27.31
CA ALA A 145 -14.53 2.54 28.51
C ALA A 145 -14.37 1.36 29.48
N ASP A 146 -15.41 0.57 29.73
CA ASP A 146 -15.35 -0.65 30.54
C ASP A 146 -14.40 -1.70 29.90
N VAL A 147 -14.49 -1.89 28.61
CA VAL A 147 -13.59 -2.79 27.85
C VAL A 147 -12.14 -2.32 27.93
N THR A 148 -11.90 -1.02 27.76
CA THR A 148 -10.55 -0.44 27.87
C THR A 148 -9.96 -0.65 29.26
N GLU A 149 -10.74 -0.41 30.31
CA GLU A 149 -10.29 -0.67 31.68
C GLU A 149 -9.95 -2.15 31.88
N GLN A 150 -10.78 -3.06 31.38
CA GLN A 150 -10.51 -4.50 31.46
C GLN A 150 -9.25 -4.90 30.68
N ARG A 151 -8.98 -4.28 29.53
CA ARG A 151 -7.75 -4.50 28.74
C ARG A 151 -6.51 -3.98 29.48
N VAL A 152 -6.57 -2.83 30.10
CA VAL A 152 -5.48 -2.30 30.94
C VAL A 152 -5.23 -3.25 32.13
N ASN A 153 -6.30 -3.72 32.78
CA ASN A 153 -6.19 -4.69 33.88
C ASN A 153 -5.58 -6.01 33.40
N LEU A 154 -5.97 -6.51 32.22
CA LEU A 154 -5.39 -7.69 31.60
C LEU A 154 -3.88 -7.57 31.42
N ALA A 155 -3.39 -6.41 30.93
CA ALA A 155 -1.98 -6.14 30.72
C ALA A 155 -1.15 -6.14 32.02
N ASN A 156 -1.79 -5.82 33.15
CA ASN A 156 -1.16 -5.77 34.47
C ASN A 156 -1.24 -7.08 35.26
N LEU A 157 -1.98 -8.09 34.76
CA LEU A 157 -2.03 -9.39 35.40
C LEU A 157 -0.72 -10.15 35.20
N PRO A 158 -0.24 -10.87 36.23
CA PRO A 158 0.93 -11.74 36.09
C PRO A 158 0.67 -12.83 35.04
N ASP A 159 1.72 -13.31 34.40
CA ASP A 159 1.71 -14.39 33.43
C ASP A 159 2.75 -15.48 33.73
N ASP A 160 3.15 -15.54 34.99
CA ASP A 160 4.21 -16.45 35.46
C ASP A 160 3.79 -17.91 35.54
N THR A 161 2.48 -18.19 35.59
CA THR A 161 1.96 -19.53 35.73
C THR A 161 0.88 -19.86 34.71
N PHE A 162 0.62 -21.16 34.47
CA PHE A 162 -0.51 -21.60 33.63
C PHE A 162 -1.87 -21.14 34.14
N ALA A 163 -2.04 -20.98 35.46
CA ALA A 163 -3.26 -20.45 36.04
C ALA A 163 -3.47 -18.99 35.67
N ASP A 164 -2.41 -18.17 35.68
CA ASP A 164 -2.44 -16.76 35.25
C ASP A 164 -2.81 -16.64 33.78
N LEU A 165 -2.21 -17.44 32.91
CA LEU A 165 -2.53 -17.47 31.49
C LEU A 165 -3.99 -17.88 31.24
N THR A 166 -4.51 -18.85 31.99
CA THR A 166 -5.91 -19.27 31.86
C THR A 166 -6.84 -18.12 32.27
N LYS A 167 -6.53 -17.41 33.36
CA LYS A 167 -7.29 -16.25 33.81
C LYS A 167 -7.27 -15.12 32.76
N LYS A 168 -6.09 -14.83 32.18
CA LYS A 168 -5.96 -13.86 31.09
C LYS A 168 -6.84 -14.23 29.88
N ARG A 169 -6.85 -15.50 29.46
CA ARG A 169 -7.68 -15.98 28.35
C ARG A 169 -9.17 -15.81 28.61
N HIS A 170 -9.63 -16.14 29.82
CA HIS A 170 -11.04 -15.92 30.19
C HIS A 170 -11.42 -14.45 30.11
N LEU A 171 -10.62 -13.57 30.70
CA LEU A 171 -10.87 -12.13 30.62
C LEU A 171 -10.87 -11.62 29.18
N LEU A 172 -9.94 -12.06 28.32
CA LEU A 172 -9.93 -11.69 26.92
C LEU A 172 -11.18 -12.18 26.19
N SER A 173 -11.61 -13.41 26.44
CA SER A 173 -12.84 -13.97 25.88
C SER A 173 -14.08 -13.16 26.29
N ASP A 174 -14.15 -12.73 27.55
CA ASP A 174 -15.25 -11.88 28.05
C ASP A 174 -15.25 -10.51 27.37
N VAL A 175 -14.09 -9.90 27.20
CA VAL A 175 -13.91 -8.63 26.45
C VAL A 175 -14.36 -8.80 24.99
N GLN A 176 -13.93 -9.86 24.32
CA GLN A 176 -14.31 -10.15 22.94
C GLN A 176 -15.83 -10.39 22.81
N ALA A 177 -16.43 -11.09 23.76
CA ALA A 177 -17.87 -11.31 23.78
C ALA A 177 -18.66 -9.98 23.91
N LYS A 178 -18.18 -9.06 24.75
CA LYS A 178 -18.77 -7.70 24.90
C LYS A 178 -18.67 -6.88 23.62
N THR A 179 -17.58 -6.99 22.89
CA THR A 179 -17.35 -6.20 21.66
C THR A 179 -17.91 -6.85 20.39
N LYS A 180 -18.35 -8.11 20.44
CA LYS A 180 -18.84 -8.86 19.26
C LYS A 180 -19.94 -8.12 18.49
N GLN A 181 -20.90 -7.54 19.19
CA GLN A 181 -21.98 -6.80 18.56
C GLN A 181 -21.49 -5.51 17.88
N LEU A 182 -20.54 -4.82 18.50
CA LEU A 182 -19.91 -3.64 17.91
C LEU A 182 -19.08 -3.97 16.67
N THR A 183 -18.44 -5.14 16.67
CA THR A 183 -17.74 -5.68 15.49
C THR A 183 -18.71 -5.88 14.33
N LEU A 184 -19.88 -6.49 14.59
CA LEU A 184 -20.91 -6.64 13.55
C LEU A 184 -21.37 -5.28 12.99
N TYR A 185 -21.55 -4.26 13.84
CA TYR A 185 -21.93 -2.93 13.36
C TYR A 185 -20.83 -2.31 12.49
N ALA A 186 -19.57 -2.47 12.89
CA ALA A 186 -18.43 -2.01 12.11
C ALA A 186 -18.28 -2.77 10.77
N ASP A 187 -18.55 -4.08 10.77
CA ASP A 187 -18.61 -4.89 9.54
C ASP A 187 -19.71 -4.42 8.57
N LEU A 188 -20.88 -4.05 9.09
CA LEU A 188 -21.97 -3.47 8.30
C LEU A 188 -21.56 -2.13 7.66
N ILE A 189 -20.83 -1.28 8.40
CA ILE A 189 -20.32 0.00 7.89
C ILE A 189 -19.34 -0.25 6.74
N VAL A 190 -18.32 -1.08 6.96
CA VAL A 190 -17.29 -1.38 5.96
C VAL A 190 -17.89 -2.10 4.75
N GLY A 191 -18.78 -3.06 5.01
CA GLY A 191 -19.51 -3.78 3.98
C GLY A 191 -20.37 -2.86 3.12
N ALA A 192 -21.08 -1.89 3.72
CA ALA A 192 -21.86 -0.90 3.01
C ALA A 192 -20.99 -0.02 2.08
N ALA A 193 -19.79 0.37 2.53
CA ALA A 193 -18.84 1.09 1.71
C ALA A 193 -18.39 0.28 0.49
N LEU A 194 -18.03 -0.99 0.68
CA LEU A 194 -17.63 -1.90 -0.40
C LEU A 194 -18.78 -2.14 -1.38
N ALA A 195 -20.00 -2.41 -0.88
CA ALA A 195 -21.17 -2.68 -1.71
C ALA A 195 -21.61 -1.45 -2.52
N SER A 196 -21.38 -0.26 -1.99
CA SER A 196 -21.69 1.01 -2.69
C SER A 196 -20.68 1.33 -3.80
N SER A 197 -19.49 0.74 -3.79
CA SER A 197 -18.41 1.02 -4.77
C SER A 197 -18.20 2.52 -5.03
N GLY A 198 -18.29 3.35 -3.98
CA GLY A 198 -18.11 4.80 -4.05
C GLY A 198 -19.26 5.59 -4.67
N LYS A 199 -20.42 4.98 -4.94
CA LYS A 199 -21.56 5.64 -5.63
C LYS A 199 -22.68 6.14 -4.71
N GLY A 200 -22.38 6.30 -3.41
CA GLY A 200 -23.41 6.72 -2.46
C GLY A 200 -24.01 5.55 -1.66
N GLY A 201 -24.39 5.83 -0.43
CA GLY A 201 -24.28 4.88 0.61
C GLY A 201 -25.45 4.00 0.87
N LEU A 202 -25.14 2.79 1.18
CA LEU A 202 -26.02 1.88 1.91
C LEU A 202 -26.00 2.17 3.44
N TRP A 203 -25.54 3.37 3.83
CA TRP A 203 -25.34 3.75 5.24
C TRP A 203 -26.62 3.67 6.06
N LEU A 204 -27.77 4.17 5.53
CA LEU A 204 -29.08 4.04 6.19
C LEU A 204 -29.51 2.58 6.33
N THR A 205 -29.20 1.77 5.31
CA THR A 205 -29.48 0.34 5.35
C THR A 205 -28.59 -0.37 6.38
N ALA A 206 -27.32 -0.01 6.50
CA ALA A 206 -26.42 -0.51 7.53
C ALA A 206 -26.92 -0.16 8.94
N ALA A 207 -27.32 1.09 9.17
CA ALA A 207 -27.91 1.52 10.43
C ALA A 207 -29.22 0.79 10.77
N LYS A 208 -30.03 0.49 9.77
CA LYS A 208 -31.25 -0.31 9.95
C LYS A 208 -30.92 -1.73 10.42
N PHE A 209 -29.98 -2.42 9.73
CA PHE A 209 -29.57 -3.76 10.14
C PHE A 209 -28.95 -3.77 11.54
N ALA A 210 -28.13 -2.77 11.87
CA ALA A 210 -27.54 -2.63 13.20
C ALA A 210 -28.61 -2.45 14.29
N ASN A 211 -29.62 -1.59 14.05
CA ASN A 211 -30.73 -1.38 14.97
C ASN A 211 -31.59 -2.66 15.14
N GLU A 212 -31.87 -3.37 14.07
CA GLU A 212 -32.60 -4.64 14.12
C GLU A 212 -31.80 -5.73 14.88
N ALA A 213 -30.46 -5.76 14.74
CA ALA A 213 -29.59 -6.65 15.48
C ALA A 213 -29.49 -6.29 16.97
N ALA A 214 -29.58 -5.01 17.33
CA ALA A 214 -29.59 -4.55 18.72
C ALA A 214 -30.75 -5.14 19.55
N THR A 215 -31.88 -5.41 18.90
CA THR A 215 -33.05 -6.06 19.53
C THR A 215 -32.95 -7.58 19.60
N GLN A 216 -31.81 -8.18 19.24
CA GLN A 216 -31.53 -9.62 19.13
C GLN A 216 -32.48 -10.41 18.20
N SER A 217 -33.52 -9.81 17.67
CA SER A 217 -34.50 -10.49 16.85
C SER A 217 -34.00 -10.85 15.45
N LYS A 218 -32.94 -10.17 14.94
CA LYS A 218 -32.43 -10.33 13.59
C LYS A 218 -30.90 -10.32 13.47
N ILE A 219 -30.20 -10.72 14.51
CA ILE A 219 -28.72 -10.71 14.52
C ILE A 219 -28.14 -11.58 13.37
N VAL A 220 -28.71 -12.75 13.13
CA VAL A 220 -28.27 -13.65 12.05
C VAL A 220 -28.44 -13.00 10.68
N ALA A 221 -29.55 -12.30 10.43
CA ALA A 221 -29.76 -11.60 9.18
C ALA A 221 -28.76 -10.44 8.96
N ALA A 222 -28.37 -9.75 10.05
CA ALA A 222 -27.36 -8.71 10.01
C ALA A 222 -25.95 -9.28 9.75
N GLU A 223 -25.61 -10.41 10.38
CA GLU A 223 -24.34 -11.14 10.14
C GLU A 223 -24.24 -11.63 8.69
N GLU A 224 -25.30 -12.19 8.16
CA GLU A 224 -25.36 -12.63 6.75
C GLU A 224 -25.25 -11.45 5.78
N GLN A 225 -25.92 -10.35 6.08
CA GLN A 225 -25.83 -9.14 5.26
C GLN A 225 -24.44 -8.53 5.27
N ALA A 226 -23.79 -8.44 6.44
CA ALA A 226 -22.41 -7.96 6.57
C ALA A 226 -21.46 -8.82 5.73
N LYS A 227 -21.57 -10.16 5.84
CA LYS A 227 -20.78 -11.11 5.06
C LYS A 227 -20.97 -10.92 3.55
N ASN A 228 -22.22 -10.81 3.09
CA ASN A 228 -22.54 -10.62 1.69
C ASN A 228 -21.96 -9.30 1.14
N TRP A 229 -22.05 -8.22 1.91
CA TRP A 229 -21.49 -6.93 1.51
C TRP A 229 -19.95 -6.94 1.50
N LEU A 230 -19.32 -7.55 2.50
CA LEU A 230 -17.87 -7.69 2.54
C LEU A 230 -17.33 -8.50 1.35
N ALA A 231 -18.07 -9.48 0.87
CA ALA A 231 -17.71 -10.28 -0.30
C ALA A 231 -17.93 -9.57 -1.64
N THR A 232 -18.51 -8.36 -1.66
CA THR A 232 -18.82 -7.64 -2.91
C THR A 232 -17.60 -7.46 -3.80
N GLY A 233 -17.70 -7.91 -5.05
CA GLY A 233 -16.66 -7.76 -6.06
C GLY A 233 -15.34 -8.47 -5.72
N GLN A 234 -15.40 -9.47 -4.86
CA GLN A 234 -14.26 -10.31 -4.51
C GLN A 234 -13.90 -11.22 -5.68
N PRO A 235 -12.61 -11.37 -6.04
CA PRO A 235 -12.19 -12.31 -7.08
C PRO A 235 -12.45 -13.76 -6.67
N ASP A 236 -12.69 -14.64 -7.64
CA ASP A 236 -12.89 -16.07 -7.41
C ASP A 236 -11.65 -16.69 -6.73
N GLY A 237 -11.89 -17.47 -5.70
CA GLY A 237 -10.83 -18.14 -4.93
C GLY A 237 -10.04 -17.24 -3.97
N ALA A 238 -10.41 -15.97 -3.81
CA ALA A 238 -9.82 -15.11 -2.79
C ALA A 238 -10.31 -15.50 -1.40
N PHE A 239 -9.48 -15.25 -0.39
CA PHE A 239 -9.85 -15.46 1.01
C PHE A 239 -10.93 -14.47 1.46
N ASP A 240 -11.79 -14.90 2.38
CA ASP A 240 -12.80 -14.04 2.99
C ASP A 240 -12.15 -12.77 3.57
N ARG A 241 -12.85 -11.63 3.41
CA ARG A 241 -12.38 -10.36 3.95
C ARG A 241 -12.72 -10.26 5.43
N HIS A 242 -11.71 -10.06 6.25
CA HIS A 242 -11.82 -9.86 7.69
C HIS A 242 -11.33 -8.45 8.04
N PRO A 243 -12.21 -7.42 8.10
CA PRO A 243 -11.81 -6.07 8.47
C PRO A 243 -11.19 -6.02 9.87
N LEU A 244 -10.11 -5.26 10.04
CA LEU A 244 -9.54 -5.02 11.36
C LEU A 244 -10.09 -3.70 11.92
N HIS A 245 -11.00 -3.78 12.89
CA HIS A 245 -11.57 -2.62 13.54
C HIS A 245 -10.67 -2.15 14.68
N TRP A 246 -9.75 -1.24 14.36
CA TRP A 246 -8.64 -0.83 15.21
C TRP A 246 -9.06 -0.45 16.65
N PRO A 247 -10.09 0.41 16.88
CA PRO A 247 -10.50 0.77 18.23
C PRO A 247 -11.20 -0.35 19.00
N LEU A 248 -11.71 -1.39 18.33
CA LEU A 248 -12.33 -2.55 18.97
C LEU A 248 -11.31 -3.63 19.30
N VAL A 249 -10.27 -3.75 18.48
CA VAL A 249 -9.19 -4.74 18.66
C VAL A 249 -8.18 -4.27 19.71
N PHE A 250 -7.83 -2.98 19.69
CA PHE A 250 -6.86 -2.37 20.60
C PHE A 250 -7.44 -1.14 21.33
N PRO A 251 -8.52 -1.30 22.12
CA PRO A 251 -9.22 -0.16 22.71
C PRO A 251 -8.33 0.67 23.63
N GLU A 252 -7.38 0.07 24.32
CA GLU A 252 -6.41 0.76 25.17
C GLU A 252 -5.45 1.68 24.41
N VAL A 253 -5.24 1.46 23.11
CA VAL A 253 -4.43 2.33 22.24
C VAL A 253 -5.24 3.54 21.78
N PHE A 254 -6.54 3.35 21.56
CA PHE A 254 -7.45 4.38 21.04
C PHE A 254 -8.24 5.10 22.12
N ASP A 255 -7.84 4.94 23.39
CA ASP A 255 -8.41 5.70 24.51
C ASP A 255 -7.99 7.19 24.43
N LEU A 256 -8.98 8.08 24.45
CA LEU A 256 -8.78 9.54 24.42
C LEU A 256 -8.06 10.07 25.67
N ALA A 257 -8.16 9.37 26.81
CA ALA A 257 -7.50 9.73 28.05
C ALA A 257 -6.00 9.39 28.06
N ARG A 258 -5.51 8.64 27.06
CA ARG A 258 -4.10 8.24 26.96
C ARG A 258 -3.19 9.45 26.77
N ARG A 259 -2.02 9.42 27.43
CA ARG A 259 -0.99 10.44 27.24
C ARG A 259 -0.56 10.48 25.77
N GLY A 260 -0.63 11.63 25.11
CA GLY A 260 -0.38 11.80 23.68
C GLY A 260 -1.64 11.65 22.80
N GLY A 261 -2.79 11.30 23.40
CA GLY A 261 -4.07 11.10 22.71
C GLY A 261 -4.24 9.69 22.14
N ALA A 262 -5.38 9.44 21.54
CA ALA A 262 -5.71 8.17 20.91
C ALA A 262 -4.79 7.85 19.71
N GLY A 263 -4.32 6.62 19.61
CA GLY A 263 -3.50 6.11 18.53
C GLY A 263 -2.12 5.62 18.97
N PHE A 264 -1.39 5.05 18.03
CA PHE A 264 -0.05 4.51 18.26
C PHE A 264 1.02 5.61 18.33
N ASP A 265 2.04 5.42 19.15
CA ASP A 265 3.21 6.32 19.23
C ASP A 265 4.15 6.12 18.03
N ALA A 266 4.25 4.88 17.54
CA ALA A 266 5.05 4.55 16.36
C ALA A 266 4.45 3.37 15.58
N ILE A 267 4.49 3.45 14.25
CA ILE A 267 4.11 2.34 13.38
C ILE A 267 5.27 2.06 12.42
N VAL A 268 5.79 0.84 12.45
CA VAL A 268 6.85 0.38 11.55
C VAL A 268 6.37 -0.82 10.75
N GLY A 269 6.77 -0.92 9.48
CA GLY A 269 6.34 -2.03 8.66
C GLY A 269 6.96 -2.09 7.27
N ASN A 270 6.72 -3.23 6.64
CA ASN A 270 6.97 -3.47 5.23
C ASN A 270 5.64 -3.89 4.58
N PRO A 271 4.81 -2.93 4.13
CA PRO A 271 3.55 -3.23 3.47
C PRO A 271 3.74 -4.08 2.20
N PRO A 272 2.73 -4.84 1.76
CA PRO A 272 2.84 -5.65 0.57
C PRO A 272 3.05 -4.79 -0.69
N PHE A 273 3.96 -5.23 -1.57
CA PHE A 273 4.26 -4.59 -2.84
C PHE A 273 3.31 -5.10 -3.92
N LEU A 274 2.19 -4.42 -4.10
CA LEU A 274 1.20 -4.73 -5.12
C LEU A 274 0.98 -3.50 -6.00
N GLY A 275 1.56 -3.52 -7.20
CA GLY A 275 1.47 -2.41 -8.14
C GLY A 275 0.03 -2.10 -8.56
N GLY A 276 -0.29 -0.84 -8.75
CA GLY A 276 -1.64 -0.33 -8.97
C GLY A 276 -2.40 -0.98 -10.14
N SER A 277 -1.70 -1.40 -11.19
CA SER A 277 -2.30 -2.14 -12.31
C SER A 277 -2.84 -3.52 -11.93
N LYS A 278 -2.32 -4.13 -10.85
CA LYS A 278 -2.72 -5.46 -10.36
C LYS A 278 -3.80 -5.39 -9.28
N LEU A 279 -4.01 -4.24 -8.64
CA LEU A 279 -4.95 -4.09 -7.52
C LEU A 279 -6.35 -4.61 -7.83
N THR A 280 -6.93 -4.18 -8.95
CA THR A 280 -8.29 -4.60 -9.34
C THR A 280 -8.38 -6.11 -9.61
N GLY A 281 -7.37 -6.69 -10.23
CA GLY A 281 -7.34 -8.14 -10.49
C GLY A 281 -7.16 -8.99 -9.25
N SER A 282 -6.36 -8.50 -8.28
CA SER A 282 -6.02 -9.26 -7.06
C SER A 282 -7.03 -9.05 -5.92
N LEU A 283 -7.59 -7.84 -5.76
CA LEU A 283 -8.44 -7.47 -4.62
C LEU A 283 -9.90 -7.19 -5.02
N GLY A 284 -10.17 -7.03 -6.31
CA GLY A 284 -11.48 -6.71 -6.84
C GLY A 284 -11.75 -5.21 -6.96
N THR A 285 -12.76 -4.87 -7.77
CA THR A 285 -13.12 -3.47 -8.07
C THR A 285 -13.66 -2.75 -6.83
N ALA A 286 -14.52 -3.41 -6.03
CA ALA A 286 -15.09 -2.82 -4.83
C ALA A 286 -14.02 -2.43 -3.81
N TYR A 287 -13.03 -3.29 -3.61
CA TYR A 287 -11.89 -3.01 -2.72
C TYR A 287 -11.07 -1.81 -3.23
N ARG A 288 -10.77 -1.77 -4.54
CA ARG A 288 -10.05 -0.64 -5.13
C ARG A 288 -10.81 0.68 -4.97
N GLU A 289 -12.13 0.67 -5.18
CA GLU A 289 -12.96 1.87 -4.98
C GLU A 289 -12.97 2.30 -3.50
N HIS A 290 -13.02 1.36 -2.56
CA HIS A 290 -12.86 1.65 -1.13
C HIS A 290 -11.51 2.33 -0.83
N LEU A 291 -10.40 1.82 -1.38
CA LEU A 291 -9.09 2.46 -1.21
C LEU A 291 -9.08 3.91 -1.73
N VAL A 292 -9.67 4.14 -2.90
CA VAL A 292 -9.71 5.47 -3.51
C VAL A 292 -10.61 6.43 -2.73
N GLN A 293 -11.83 6.00 -2.36
CA GLN A 293 -12.81 6.89 -1.76
C GLN A 293 -12.55 7.13 -0.27
N GLU A 294 -12.30 6.05 0.49
CA GLU A 294 -12.27 6.11 1.95
C GLU A 294 -10.85 6.34 2.51
N ILE A 295 -9.81 5.91 1.80
CA ILE A 295 -8.42 6.07 2.27
C ILE A 295 -7.71 7.23 1.56
N ALA A 296 -7.84 7.32 0.24
CA ALA A 296 -7.20 8.36 -0.56
C ALA A 296 -8.11 9.57 -0.84
N HIS A 297 -9.24 9.70 -0.14
CA HIS A 297 -10.15 10.85 -0.20
C HIS A 297 -10.53 11.26 -1.64
N GLY A 298 -10.77 10.27 -2.51
CA GLY A 298 -11.14 10.46 -3.90
C GLY A 298 -9.97 10.66 -4.87
N THR A 299 -8.74 10.72 -4.41
CA THR A 299 -7.55 10.84 -5.28
C THR A 299 -7.34 9.55 -6.05
N ARG A 300 -7.52 9.63 -7.38
CA ARG A 300 -7.41 8.48 -8.28
C ARG A 300 -6.04 8.42 -8.93
N GLY A 301 -5.56 7.20 -9.14
CA GLY A 301 -4.33 6.91 -9.85
C GLY A 301 -4.09 5.42 -9.97
N THR A 302 -3.03 5.03 -10.69
CA THR A 302 -2.52 3.66 -10.73
C THR A 302 -1.47 3.47 -9.62
N ALA A 303 -1.86 3.87 -8.40
CA ALA A 303 -0.98 3.84 -7.24
C ALA A 303 -0.75 2.42 -6.72
N ASP A 304 0.46 2.16 -6.23
CA ASP A 304 0.82 0.94 -5.51
C ASP A 304 0.09 0.88 -4.16
N LEU A 305 -0.21 -0.33 -3.69
CA LEU A 305 -0.92 -0.55 -2.42
C LEU A 305 -0.23 0.13 -1.23
N VAL A 306 1.09 0.27 -1.26
CA VAL A 306 1.89 0.94 -0.22
C VAL A 306 1.47 2.38 0.04
N ALA A 307 0.97 3.12 -0.98
CA ALA A 307 0.48 4.48 -0.80
C ALA A 307 -0.73 4.52 0.16
N TYR A 308 -1.65 3.59 0.02
CA TYR A 308 -2.82 3.48 0.90
C TYR A 308 -2.45 3.03 2.31
N PHE A 309 -1.46 2.14 2.46
CA PHE A 309 -0.90 1.82 3.77
C PHE A 309 -0.28 3.04 4.44
N LEU A 310 0.46 3.85 3.69
CA LEU A 310 1.07 5.08 4.20
C LEU A 310 0.01 6.05 4.75
N LEU A 311 -1.10 6.25 4.01
CA LEU A 311 -2.22 7.07 4.47
C LEU A 311 -2.91 6.44 5.70
N ARG A 312 -3.17 5.14 5.68
CA ARG A 312 -3.83 4.42 6.77
C ARG A 312 -3.04 4.52 8.08
N VAL A 313 -1.73 4.29 8.06
CA VAL A 313 -0.92 4.33 9.29
C VAL A 313 -0.90 5.71 9.92
N HIS A 314 -0.97 6.79 9.13
CA HIS A 314 -1.05 8.14 9.66
C HIS A 314 -2.36 8.44 10.42
N VAL A 315 -3.47 7.87 9.99
CA VAL A 315 -4.76 7.98 10.72
C VAL A 315 -4.69 7.25 12.06
N LEU A 316 -3.90 6.17 12.15
CA LEU A 316 -3.76 5.35 13.35
C LEU A 316 -2.76 5.89 14.38
N LEU A 317 -1.96 6.91 14.03
CA LEU A 317 -1.02 7.54 14.95
C LEU A 317 -1.72 8.49 15.91
N ASN A 318 -1.18 8.62 17.12
CA ASN A 318 -1.50 9.74 18.00
C ASN A 318 -0.90 11.06 17.48
N THR A 319 -1.16 12.18 18.16
CA THR A 319 -0.79 13.53 17.68
C THR A 319 0.70 13.77 17.51
N VAL A 320 1.55 13.00 18.20
CA VAL A 320 3.02 13.10 18.15
C VAL A 320 3.66 11.87 17.49
N GLY A 321 2.83 10.97 16.95
CA GLY A 321 3.24 9.68 16.44
C GLY A 321 4.12 9.74 15.19
N GLN A 322 4.88 8.69 14.97
CA GLN A 322 5.85 8.59 13.89
C GLN A 322 5.71 7.28 13.12
N THR A 323 6.16 7.28 11.86
CA THR A 323 6.20 6.05 11.07
C THR A 323 7.62 5.71 10.60
N GLY A 324 7.81 4.44 10.26
CA GLY A 324 8.97 3.95 9.52
C GLY A 324 8.54 2.84 8.57
N LEU A 325 8.34 3.16 7.29
CA LEU A 325 7.86 2.20 6.30
C LEU A 325 8.93 1.92 5.25
N VAL A 326 9.04 0.63 4.92
CA VAL A 326 9.79 0.18 3.74
C VAL A 326 8.82 0.09 2.57
N ALA A 327 9.25 0.53 1.40
CA ALA A 327 8.45 0.57 0.19
C ALA A 327 9.30 0.22 -1.03
N THR A 328 8.66 0.01 -2.17
CA THR A 328 9.33 0.09 -3.46
C THR A 328 9.67 1.55 -3.79
N ASN A 329 10.64 1.78 -4.66
CA ASN A 329 11.03 3.13 -5.10
C ASN A 329 9.88 3.90 -5.77
N THR A 330 8.82 3.22 -6.19
CA THR A 330 7.60 3.83 -6.72
C THR A 330 6.89 4.76 -5.74
N ILE A 331 7.14 4.63 -4.42
CA ILE A 331 6.54 5.51 -3.39
C ILE A 331 6.84 7.00 -3.63
N SER A 332 7.98 7.30 -4.25
CA SER A 332 8.42 8.66 -4.57
C SER A 332 8.14 9.07 -6.03
N GLN A 333 7.36 8.29 -6.79
CA GLN A 333 7.18 8.46 -8.23
C GLN A 333 5.72 8.36 -8.66
N GLY A 334 5.34 9.16 -9.68
CA GLY A 334 4.05 9.11 -10.37
C GLY A 334 2.84 9.05 -9.45
N ASP A 335 1.82 8.29 -9.86
CA ASP A 335 0.54 8.16 -9.15
C ASP A 335 0.69 7.67 -7.70
N THR A 336 1.70 6.83 -7.41
CA THR A 336 1.94 6.31 -6.05
C THR A 336 2.38 7.43 -5.12
N ARG A 337 3.22 8.35 -5.59
CA ARG A 337 3.63 9.55 -4.85
C ARG A 337 2.43 10.49 -4.66
N GLU A 338 1.68 10.77 -5.73
CA GLU A 338 0.52 11.67 -5.71
C GLU A 338 -0.56 11.19 -4.73
N VAL A 339 -0.88 9.90 -4.73
CA VAL A 339 -1.85 9.29 -3.80
C VAL A 339 -1.32 9.21 -2.38
N GLY A 340 -0.03 9.01 -2.18
CA GLY A 340 0.59 8.79 -0.86
C GLY A 340 1.25 10.04 -0.29
N LEU A 341 2.51 10.26 -0.64
CA LEU A 341 3.36 11.27 -0.01
C LEU A 341 2.88 12.71 -0.24
N ASP A 342 2.40 13.05 -1.45
CA ASP A 342 1.90 14.41 -1.74
C ASP A 342 0.70 14.74 -0.85
N GLN A 343 -0.24 13.80 -0.64
CA GLN A 343 -1.36 14.02 0.27
C GLN A 343 -0.93 14.21 1.72
N LEU A 344 0.04 13.43 2.20
CA LEU A 344 0.52 13.56 3.58
C LEU A 344 1.19 14.91 3.83
N LEU A 345 2.08 15.32 2.92
CA LEU A 345 2.76 16.61 3.04
C LEU A 345 1.79 17.80 2.97
N ALA A 346 0.69 17.65 2.21
CA ALA A 346 -0.39 18.67 2.18
C ALA A 346 -1.19 18.75 3.49
N HIS A 347 -1.04 17.79 4.41
CA HIS A 347 -1.71 17.73 5.71
C HIS A 347 -0.73 17.84 6.90
N ASP A 348 0.29 18.68 6.77
CA ASP A 348 1.25 19.01 7.82
C ASP A 348 2.04 17.81 8.39
N VAL A 349 2.24 16.77 7.58
CA VAL A 349 3.11 15.65 7.92
C VAL A 349 4.51 15.94 7.40
N ASP A 350 5.52 15.79 8.26
CA ASP A 350 6.92 15.97 7.89
C ASP A 350 7.63 14.64 7.64
N ILE A 351 8.51 14.61 6.63
CA ILE A 351 9.46 13.51 6.41
C ILE A 351 10.73 13.81 7.18
N ARG A 352 11.03 12.97 8.19
CA ARG A 352 12.25 13.10 9.03
C ARG A 352 13.48 12.54 8.36
N LYS A 353 13.30 11.37 7.72
CA LYS A 353 14.38 10.64 7.09
C LYS A 353 13.86 9.89 5.88
N ALA A 354 14.68 9.80 4.85
CA ALA A 354 14.36 9.01 3.67
C ALA A 354 15.59 8.22 3.17
N ILE A 355 15.30 7.07 2.59
CA ILE A 355 16.17 6.35 1.66
C ILE A 355 15.41 6.34 0.34
N LYS A 356 15.93 7.02 -0.69
CA LYS A 356 15.20 7.21 -1.93
C LYS A 356 15.15 5.95 -2.79
N SER A 357 16.30 5.32 -3.01
CA SER A 357 16.37 4.11 -3.84
C SER A 357 17.70 3.40 -3.59
N LYS A 358 17.64 2.24 -2.93
CA LYS A 358 18.82 1.40 -2.70
C LYS A 358 18.54 -0.04 -3.11
N PRO A 359 19.56 -0.78 -3.58
CA PRO A 359 19.41 -2.20 -3.83
C PRO A 359 19.04 -2.93 -2.53
N TRP A 360 18.12 -3.88 -2.62
CA TRP A 360 17.80 -4.75 -1.49
C TRP A 360 19.04 -5.50 -1.04
N PRO A 361 19.35 -5.55 0.27
CA PRO A 361 20.64 -6.08 0.76
C PRO A 361 20.82 -7.60 0.58
N SER A 362 19.80 -8.32 0.12
CA SER A 362 19.87 -9.76 -0.15
C SER A 362 20.19 -10.04 -1.62
N LYS A 363 21.07 -11.01 -1.87
CA LYS A 363 21.40 -11.46 -3.24
C LYS A 363 20.23 -12.15 -3.95
N SER A 364 19.15 -12.48 -3.25
CA SER A 364 17.98 -13.22 -3.78
C SER A 364 16.96 -12.34 -4.49
N ALA A 365 17.03 -11.02 -4.41
CA ALA A 365 16.07 -10.12 -5.02
C ALA A 365 16.76 -8.90 -5.64
N ALA A 366 16.63 -8.76 -6.96
CA ALA A 366 17.07 -7.57 -7.70
C ALA A 366 16.00 -6.45 -7.64
N VAL A 367 15.65 -6.00 -6.43
CA VAL A 367 14.63 -4.98 -6.20
C VAL A 367 15.27 -3.75 -5.56
N LEU A 368 14.89 -2.58 -6.04
CA LEU A 368 15.21 -1.31 -5.39
C LEU A 368 14.14 -1.00 -4.34
N TYR A 369 14.56 -0.68 -3.12
CA TYR A 369 13.67 -0.26 -2.04
C TYR A 369 13.87 1.21 -1.66
N SER A 370 12.81 1.80 -1.17
CA SER A 370 12.81 3.06 -0.46
C SER A 370 12.43 2.83 1.00
N ALA A 371 12.85 3.72 1.88
CA ALA A 371 12.34 3.74 3.25
C ALA A 371 12.04 5.18 3.65
N VAL A 372 10.89 5.38 4.30
CA VAL A 372 10.40 6.71 4.65
C VAL A 372 10.03 6.74 6.13
N TRP A 373 10.59 7.71 6.85
CA TRP A 373 10.24 8.00 8.24
C TRP A 373 9.52 9.34 8.28
N THR A 374 8.29 9.31 8.76
CA THR A 374 7.43 10.50 8.82
C THR A 374 7.04 10.81 10.26
N SER A 375 6.65 12.05 10.52
CA SER A 375 6.15 12.53 11.80
C SER A 375 4.80 13.22 11.59
N ARG A 376 3.80 12.86 12.39
CA ARG A 376 2.49 13.52 12.38
C ARG A 376 2.58 14.93 12.98
N GLN A 377 3.47 15.12 13.94
CA GLN A 377 3.77 16.46 14.44
C GLN A 377 4.81 17.13 13.52
N PRO A 378 4.54 18.35 13.04
CA PRO A 378 5.51 19.13 12.30
C PRO A 378 6.82 19.26 13.07
N LEU A 379 7.93 19.09 12.38
CA LEU A 379 9.25 19.24 12.95
C LEU A 379 9.64 20.73 12.99
N SER A 380 10.38 21.14 14.02
CA SER A 380 10.92 22.49 14.06
C SER A 380 11.89 22.71 12.88
N GLU A 381 12.07 23.96 12.46
CA GLU A 381 13.04 24.32 11.41
C GLU A 381 14.50 23.93 11.76
N SER A 382 14.80 23.89 13.05
CA SER A 382 16.11 23.47 13.56
C SER A 382 16.29 21.94 13.62
N SER A 383 15.24 21.16 13.37
CA SER A 383 15.34 19.71 13.38
C SER A 383 16.07 19.20 12.15
N GLU A 384 17.13 18.42 12.36
CA GLU A 384 17.85 17.77 11.27
C GLU A 384 16.98 16.71 10.59
N ARG A 385 16.99 16.73 9.26
CA ARG A 385 16.40 15.72 8.39
C ARG A 385 17.48 15.09 7.54
N PHE A 386 17.29 13.83 7.14
CA PHE A 386 18.32 13.09 6.39
C PHE A 386 17.71 12.40 5.17
N THR A 387 18.29 12.64 3.99
CA THR A 387 18.01 11.87 2.78
C THR A 387 19.28 11.16 2.33
N ASP A 388 19.24 9.82 2.24
CA ASP A 388 20.39 8.96 1.91
C ASP A 388 21.65 9.21 2.76
N GLY A 389 21.45 9.66 4.01
CA GLY A 389 22.51 10.00 4.95
C GLY A 389 23.01 11.45 4.86
N ILE A 390 22.47 12.26 3.95
CA ILE A 390 22.81 13.67 3.79
C ILE A 390 21.82 14.51 4.61
N ALA A 391 22.34 15.39 5.47
CA ALA A 391 21.54 16.33 6.24
C ALA A 391 20.91 17.39 5.32
N THR A 392 19.64 17.68 5.54
CA THR A 392 18.87 18.66 4.77
C THR A 392 17.86 19.38 5.65
N SER A 393 17.44 20.58 5.26
CA SER A 393 16.39 21.34 5.96
C SER A 393 14.98 20.82 5.67
N HIS A 394 14.75 20.18 4.53
CA HIS A 394 13.46 19.68 4.09
C HIS A 394 13.63 18.48 3.17
N ILE A 395 12.65 17.57 3.17
CA ILE A 395 12.60 16.41 2.25
C ILE A 395 11.27 16.50 1.49
N THR A 396 11.36 16.44 0.16
CA THR A 396 10.21 16.51 -0.73
C THR A 396 9.48 15.16 -0.82
N SER A 397 8.30 15.13 -1.40
CA SER A 397 7.56 13.89 -1.70
C SER A 397 8.29 12.98 -2.70
N SER A 398 9.23 13.52 -3.47
CA SER A 398 10.15 12.75 -4.32
C SER A 398 11.32 12.13 -3.55
N LEU A 399 11.35 12.32 -2.21
CA LEU A 399 12.41 11.91 -1.29
C LEU A 399 13.77 12.58 -1.57
N ASP A 400 13.75 13.70 -2.27
CA ASP A 400 14.93 14.52 -2.54
C ASP A 400 15.10 15.59 -1.45
N PRO A 401 16.33 16.06 -1.23
CA PRO A 401 16.57 17.26 -0.44
C PRO A 401 15.75 18.42 -0.99
N GLY A 402 14.96 19.07 -0.14
CA GLY A 402 14.11 20.19 -0.57
C GLY A 402 14.92 21.37 -1.08
N SER A 403 14.55 21.90 -2.22
CA SER A 403 14.91 23.25 -2.64
C SER A 403 13.82 24.23 -2.18
N ARG A 404 14.10 25.52 -2.17
CA ARG A 404 13.12 26.57 -1.88
C ARG A 404 12.02 26.70 -2.95
N VAL A 405 12.03 25.85 -3.97
CA VAL A 405 11.04 25.80 -5.05
C VAL A 405 9.93 24.85 -4.64
N SER A 406 8.68 25.26 -4.81
CA SER A 406 7.51 24.44 -4.48
C SER A 406 7.53 23.08 -5.19
N ASP A 407 7.14 22.02 -4.49
CA ASP A 407 7.13 20.63 -4.98
C ASP A 407 6.09 20.36 -6.09
N HIS A 408 5.19 21.30 -6.34
CA HIS A 408 4.24 21.23 -7.44
C HIS A 408 4.91 21.62 -8.75
N THR A 409 5.23 20.61 -9.54
CA THR A 409 5.62 20.83 -10.94
C THR A 409 4.37 20.79 -11.81
N ASP A 410 3.98 21.95 -12.31
CA ASP A 410 2.96 22.02 -13.35
C ASP A 410 3.49 21.47 -14.68
N ARG A 411 2.61 20.84 -15.45
CA ARG A 411 2.96 20.41 -16.80
C ARG A 411 3.29 21.65 -17.64
N LEU A 412 4.48 21.67 -18.21
CA LEU A 412 4.88 22.77 -19.10
C LEU A 412 3.89 22.88 -20.26
N ALA A 413 3.17 24.00 -20.32
CA ALA A 413 2.20 24.26 -21.39
C ALA A 413 2.85 24.21 -22.79
N ALA A 414 4.12 24.60 -22.88
CA ALA A 414 4.93 24.53 -24.10
C ALA A 414 5.12 23.09 -24.63
N ASN A 415 5.06 22.08 -23.76
CA ASN A 415 5.22 20.67 -24.16
C ASN A 415 3.90 20.00 -24.56
N LYS A 416 2.79 20.73 -24.51
CA LYS A 416 1.49 20.21 -24.95
C LYS A 416 1.51 19.94 -26.45
N GLY A 417 1.34 18.66 -26.82
CA GLY A 417 1.39 18.23 -28.22
C GLY A 417 2.78 17.92 -28.76
N LEU A 418 3.84 18.00 -27.92
CA LEU A 418 5.21 17.62 -28.29
C LEU A 418 5.67 16.28 -27.70
N SER A 419 5.00 15.82 -26.63
CA SER A 419 5.34 14.56 -25.96
C SER A 419 4.13 13.65 -25.93
N PHE A 420 4.32 12.41 -26.40
CA PHE A 420 3.26 11.41 -26.54
C PHE A 420 3.73 10.05 -26.02
N LYS A 421 2.78 9.28 -25.48
CA LYS A 421 2.99 7.86 -25.22
C LYS A 421 2.96 7.10 -26.55
N GLY A 422 3.92 6.20 -26.75
CA GLY A 422 3.96 5.32 -27.91
C GLY A 422 2.80 4.29 -27.97
N SER A 423 2.61 3.66 -29.12
CA SER A 423 1.63 2.59 -29.29
C SER A 423 2.01 1.34 -28.49
N PHE A 424 1.02 0.67 -27.92
CA PHE A 424 1.21 -0.53 -27.12
C PHE A 424 0.68 -1.77 -27.85
N ILE A 425 1.61 -2.58 -28.40
CA ILE A 425 1.25 -3.73 -29.25
C ILE A 425 0.48 -4.84 -28.49
N LEU A 426 0.77 -5.07 -27.20
CA LEU A 426 0.17 -6.16 -26.41
C LEU A 426 0.27 -7.53 -27.10
N GLY A 427 1.34 -8.27 -26.76
CA GLY A 427 1.64 -9.58 -27.29
C GLY A 427 2.72 -9.56 -28.37
N LEU A 428 3.52 -10.63 -28.43
CA LEU A 428 4.65 -10.75 -29.36
C LEU A 428 4.23 -11.25 -30.75
N GLY A 429 2.98 -11.66 -30.94
CA GLY A 429 2.49 -12.19 -32.22
C GLY A 429 2.48 -11.17 -33.37
N PHE A 430 2.54 -9.87 -33.04
CA PHE A 430 2.74 -8.81 -34.04
C PHE A 430 4.19 -8.65 -34.48
N THR A 431 5.15 -9.33 -33.84
CA THR A 431 6.59 -9.12 -34.10
C THR A 431 7.19 -10.24 -34.91
N MET A 432 8.25 -9.93 -35.65
CA MET A 432 9.07 -10.90 -36.38
C MET A 432 10.54 -10.48 -36.40
N ASP A 433 11.41 -11.41 -36.77
CA ASP A 433 12.84 -11.17 -36.91
C ASP A 433 13.16 -10.32 -38.16
N PRO A 434 14.20 -9.47 -38.11
CA PRO A 434 14.57 -8.59 -39.23
C PRO A 434 14.82 -9.30 -40.55
N PRO A 435 15.46 -10.50 -40.60
CA PRO A 435 15.63 -11.23 -41.86
C PRO A 435 14.29 -11.61 -42.51
N ARG A 436 13.33 -12.10 -41.71
CA ARG A 436 12.00 -12.47 -42.21
C ARG A 436 11.20 -11.26 -42.71
N ALA A 437 11.30 -10.13 -42.03
CA ALA A 437 10.65 -8.90 -42.47
C ALA A 437 11.19 -8.44 -43.85
N ARG A 438 12.52 -8.49 -44.07
CA ARG A 438 13.13 -8.15 -45.36
C ARG A 438 12.70 -9.09 -46.46
N GLU A 439 12.74 -10.41 -46.23
CA GLU A 439 12.27 -11.42 -47.19
C GLU A 439 10.82 -11.14 -47.62
N LEU A 440 9.94 -10.80 -46.70
CA LEU A 440 8.54 -10.50 -47.01
C LEU A 440 8.38 -9.21 -47.82
N ILE A 441 9.20 -8.19 -47.54
CA ILE A 441 9.21 -6.92 -48.27
C ILE A 441 9.76 -7.13 -49.68
N GLU A 442 10.83 -7.94 -49.86
CA GLU A 442 11.38 -8.30 -51.16
C GLU A 442 10.37 -9.06 -52.00
N LYS A 443 9.61 -9.99 -51.40
CA LYS A 443 8.55 -10.75 -52.03
C LYS A 443 7.38 -9.86 -52.47
N ASN A 444 7.01 -8.90 -51.64
CA ASN A 444 5.91 -7.97 -51.89
C ASN A 444 6.23 -6.58 -51.31
N PRO A 445 6.71 -5.63 -52.12
CA PRO A 445 7.04 -4.27 -51.67
C PRO A 445 5.89 -3.51 -51.01
N HIS A 446 4.64 -3.91 -51.28
CA HIS A 446 3.46 -3.30 -50.65
C HIS A 446 3.44 -3.50 -49.12
N TYR A 447 4.16 -4.50 -48.62
CA TYR A 447 4.26 -4.77 -47.18
C TYR A 447 5.01 -3.69 -46.41
N THR A 448 5.77 -2.81 -47.04
CA THR A 448 6.41 -1.65 -46.41
C THR A 448 5.42 -0.70 -45.73
N SER A 449 4.15 -0.69 -46.14
CA SER A 449 3.12 0.13 -45.55
C SER A 449 2.59 -0.36 -44.20
N VAL A 450 2.94 -1.60 -43.79
CA VAL A 450 2.49 -2.24 -42.56
C VAL A 450 3.59 -2.95 -41.76
N LEU A 451 4.80 -3.09 -42.34
CA LEU A 451 5.98 -3.65 -41.67
C LEU A 451 6.97 -2.56 -41.31
N PHE A 452 7.26 -2.42 -40.03
CA PHE A 452 8.12 -1.36 -39.52
C PHE A 452 9.18 -1.89 -38.56
N PRO A 453 10.39 -1.27 -38.53
CA PRO A 453 11.37 -1.53 -37.48
C PRO A 453 10.78 -1.25 -36.09
N TYR A 454 11.00 -2.15 -35.13
CA TYR A 454 10.49 -2.01 -33.75
C TYR A 454 11.63 -1.82 -32.77
N LEU A 455 11.80 -0.59 -32.31
CA LEU A 455 12.78 -0.23 -31.29
C LEU A 455 12.14 -0.30 -29.90
N ASN A 456 12.78 -1.03 -28.99
CA ASN A 456 12.36 -1.15 -27.61
C ASN A 456 13.47 -0.70 -26.64
N GLY A 457 13.13 -0.55 -25.34
CA GLY A 457 14.08 -0.09 -24.33
C GLY A 457 15.30 -0.99 -24.17
N GLN A 458 15.15 -2.31 -24.40
CA GLN A 458 16.28 -3.24 -24.36
C GLN A 458 17.25 -2.98 -25.50
N ASP A 459 16.75 -2.73 -26.72
CA ASP A 459 17.60 -2.40 -27.87
C ASP A 459 18.38 -1.10 -27.61
N LEU A 460 17.73 -0.06 -27.11
CA LEU A 460 18.37 1.21 -26.74
C LEU A 460 19.45 1.05 -25.68
N ASN A 461 19.24 0.17 -24.69
CA ASN A 461 20.17 -0.02 -23.59
C ASN A 461 21.32 -1.00 -23.91
N SER A 462 21.13 -1.90 -24.88
CA SER A 462 22.10 -2.97 -25.16
C SER A 462 22.82 -2.86 -26.52
N ARG A 463 22.36 -1.98 -27.43
CA ARG A 463 22.89 -1.81 -28.77
C ARG A 463 23.42 -0.40 -28.99
N PRO A 464 24.75 -0.21 -29.08
CA PRO A 464 25.36 1.11 -29.26
C PRO A 464 24.93 1.86 -30.53
N ASP A 465 24.55 1.11 -31.56
CA ASP A 465 24.09 1.62 -32.86
C ASP A 465 22.58 1.88 -32.91
N SER A 466 21.88 1.67 -31.81
CA SER A 466 20.41 1.76 -31.72
C SER A 466 19.68 0.89 -32.76
N SER A 467 20.30 -0.18 -33.22
CA SER A 467 19.69 -1.11 -34.20
C SER A 467 18.53 -1.87 -33.57
N VAL A 468 17.51 -2.18 -34.36
CA VAL A 468 16.32 -2.90 -33.88
C VAL A 468 16.55 -4.41 -33.85
N SER A 469 16.08 -5.08 -32.82
CA SER A 469 16.09 -6.54 -32.72
C SER A 469 14.89 -7.19 -33.40
N ARG A 470 13.82 -6.42 -33.65
CA ARG A 470 12.55 -6.93 -34.20
C ARG A 470 11.92 -5.97 -35.17
N TRP A 471 11.05 -6.50 -36.01
CA TRP A 471 10.12 -5.76 -36.83
C TRP A 471 8.69 -6.03 -36.34
N VAL A 472 7.76 -5.12 -36.65
CA VAL A 472 6.38 -5.19 -36.16
C VAL A 472 5.38 -4.98 -37.31
N ILE A 473 4.29 -5.74 -37.26
CA ILE A 473 3.14 -5.59 -38.13
C ILE A 473 2.20 -4.56 -37.51
N ASN A 474 1.89 -3.50 -38.25
CA ASN A 474 0.97 -2.45 -37.82
C ASN A 474 -0.12 -2.25 -38.88
N PHE A 475 -1.31 -2.75 -38.62
CA PHE A 475 -2.48 -2.50 -39.45
C PHE A 475 -3.21 -1.19 -39.09
N HIS A 476 -2.58 -0.32 -38.35
CA HIS A 476 -3.14 0.97 -37.92
C HIS A 476 -4.52 0.84 -37.25
N ASP A 477 -5.45 1.75 -37.57
CA ASP A 477 -6.86 1.68 -37.17
C ASP A 477 -7.78 1.16 -38.29
N TRP A 478 -7.19 0.43 -39.25
CA TRP A 478 -7.91 -0.05 -40.41
C TRP A 478 -8.96 -1.10 -40.06
N PRO A 479 -10.05 -1.16 -40.87
CA PRO A 479 -11.00 -2.27 -40.78
C PRO A 479 -10.33 -3.58 -41.19
N GLU A 480 -10.88 -4.71 -40.73
CA GLU A 480 -10.31 -6.04 -40.90
C GLU A 480 -10.14 -6.41 -42.38
N GLU A 481 -11.08 -6.03 -43.22
CA GLU A 481 -11.07 -6.30 -44.66
C GLU A 481 -9.83 -5.71 -45.34
N ARG A 482 -9.39 -4.55 -44.86
CA ARG A 482 -8.15 -3.93 -45.39
C ARG A 482 -6.91 -4.64 -44.89
N ALA A 483 -6.91 -5.11 -43.66
CA ALA A 483 -5.79 -5.88 -43.10
C ALA A 483 -5.62 -7.25 -43.82
N MET A 484 -6.73 -7.88 -44.19
CA MET A 484 -6.75 -9.16 -44.94
C MET A 484 -6.06 -9.08 -46.30
N ALA A 485 -5.96 -7.90 -46.92
CA ALA A 485 -5.22 -7.73 -48.17
C ALA A 485 -3.70 -8.01 -48.04
N TYR A 486 -3.18 -7.97 -46.81
CA TYR A 486 -1.79 -8.27 -46.48
C TYR A 486 -1.63 -9.74 -46.05
N THR A 487 -1.88 -10.66 -46.94
CA THR A 487 -2.18 -12.08 -46.68
C THR A 487 -1.19 -12.78 -45.76
N ASP A 488 0.13 -12.68 -46.02
CA ASP A 488 1.17 -13.35 -45.21
C ASP A 488 1.20 -12.77 -43.76
N LEU A 489 1.05 -11.45 -43.63
CA LEU A 489 1.11 -10.73 -42.35
C LEU A 489 -0.17 -10.94 -41.56
N TYR A 490 -1.32 -10.89 -42.22
CA TYR A 490 -2.60 -11.17 -41.60
C TYR A 490 -2.68 -12.60 -41.09
N ALA A 491 -2.20 -13.57 -41.86
CA ALA A 491 -2.16 -14.98 -41.46
C ALA A 491 -1.29 -15.19 -40.20
N GLN A 492 -0.17 -14.46 -40.07
CA GLN A 492 0.63 -14.50 -38.83
C GLN A 492 -0.16 -13.94 -37.64
N VAL A 493 -0.76 -12.75 -37.76
CA VAL A 493 -1.49 -12.11 -36.67
C VAL A 493 -2.74 -12.94 -36.29
N LEU A 494 -3.42 -13.54 -37.28
CA LEU A 494 -4.52 -14.47 -37.04
C LEU A 494 -4.11 -15.69 -36.21
N ARG A 495 -2.94 -16.28 -36.52
CA ARG A 495 -2.43 -17.45 -35.82
C ARG A 495 -1.90 -17.12 -34.42
N ASP A 496 -1.13 -16.01 -34.28
CA ASP A 496 -0.29 -15.76 -33.12
C ASP A 496 -0.93 -14.75 -32.13
N VAL A 497 -1.89 -13.93 -32.57
CA VAL A 497 -2.54 -12.90 -31.74
C VAL A 497 -3.99 -13.23 -31.39
N LYS A 498 -4.78 -13.69 -32.37
CA LYS A 498 -6.21 -13.89 -32.18
C LYS A 498 -6.56 -14.83 -31.02
N PRO A 499 -5.90 -15.99 -30.82
CA PRO A 499 -6.23 -16.89 -29.71
C PRO A 499 -6.09 -16.26 -28.34
N GLU A 500 -5.04 -15.42 -28.13
CA GLU A 500 -4.84 -14.67 -26.89
C GLU A 500 -5.91 -13.58 -26.70
N ARG A 501 -6.31 -12.93 -27.81
CA ARG A 501 -7.29 -11.84 -27.79
C ARG A 501 -8.72 -12.34 -27.55
N ASP A 502 -9.09 -13.51 -28.04
CA ASP A 502 -10.40 -14.11 -27.83
C ASP A 502 -10.71 -14.34 -26.34
N GLY A 503 -9.67 -14.65 -25.54
CA GLY A 503 -9.76 -14.73 -24.06
C GLY A 503 -9.67 -13.40 -23.31
N ASN A 504 -9.56 -12.25 -23.99
CA ASN A 504 -9.34 -10.98 -23.30
C ASN A 504 -10.63 -10.40 -22.70
N ASN A 505 -10.55 -9.90 -21.46
CA ASN A 505 -11.71 -9.31 -20.76
C ASN A 505 -12.24 -8.02 -21.39
N ARG A 506 -11.43 -7.28 -22.16
CA ARG A 506 -11.84 -6.04 -22.82
C ARG A 506 -12.47 -6.34 -24.17
N LYS A 507 -13.78 -6.05 -24.30
CA LYS A 507 -14.58 -6.27 -25.53
C LYS A 507 -13.90 -5.71 -26.79
N VAL A 508 -13.41 -4.47 -26.74
CA VAL A 508 -12.74 -3.81 -27.88
C VAL A 508 -11.52 -4.60 -28.37
N ARG A 509 -10.76 -5.24 -27.48
CA ARG A 509 -9.58 -6.03 -27.85
C ARG A 509 -9.93 -7.37 -28.47
N ARG A 510 -11.09 -7.95 -28.14
CA ARG A 510 -11.61 -9.15 -28.81
C ARG A 510 -12.15 -8.83 -30.21
N GLU A 511 -12.89 -7.74 -30.32
CA GLU A 511 -13.55 -7.33 -31.58
C GLU A 511 -12.58 -6.76 -32.61
N ARG A 512 -11.47 -6.14 -32.15
CA ARG A 512 -10.44 -5.55 -33.02
C ARG A 512 -9.08 -6.21 -32.76
N TRP A 513 -9.07 -7.52 -32.76
CA TRP A 513 -7.93 -8.33 -32.37
C TRP A 513 -6.70 -8.14 -33.28
N TRP A 514 -6.88 -7.73 -34.57
CA TRP A 514 -5.81 -7.44 -35.53
C TRP A 514 -5.14 -6.08 -35.31
N GLN A 515 -5.67 -5.23 -34.43
CA GLN A 515 -5.10 -3.92 -34.08
C GLN A 515 -4.30 -4.00 -32.78
N TYR A 516 -3.43 -3.01 -32.55
CA TYR A 516 -2.74 -2.89 -31.28
C TYR A 516 -3.70 -2.72 -30.10
N GLY A 517 -3.25 -3.11 -28.92
CA GLY A 517 -4.05 -2.94 -27.69
C GLY A 517 -4.35 -1.49 -27.36
N GLU A 518 -3.43 -0.59 -27.70
CA GLU A 518 -3.59 0.87 -27.61
C GLU A 518 -2.86 1.52 -28.79
N LEU A 519 -3.59 2.31 -29.59
CA LEU A 519 -3.05 3.09 -30.69
C LEU A 519 -2.75 4.51 -30.19
N ALA A 520 -1.54 5.01 -30.41
CA ALA A 520 -1.12 6.38 -30.09
C ALA A 520 -1.54 7.36 -31.20
N ARG A 521 -2.83 7.55 -31.44
CA ARG A 521 -3.34 8.39 -32.55
C ARG A 521 -2.76 9.79 -32.53
N GLY A 522 -2.73 10.46 -31.36
CA GLY A 522 -2.16 11.80 -31.24
C GLY A 522 -0.68 11.88 -31.60
N LEU A 523 0.11 10.81 -31.33
CA LEU A 523 1.50 10.72 -31.78
C LEU A 523 1.59 10.66 -33.31
N TYR A 524 0.78 9.79 -33.95
CA TYR A 524 0.78 9.67 -35.41
C TYR A 524 0.32 10.94 -36.10
N GLU A 525 -0.66 11.65 -35.54
CA GLU A 525 -1.12 12.94 -36.04
C GLU A 525 -0.02 14.02 -35.93
N ALA A 526 0.67 14.08 -34.78
CA ALA A 526 1.77 15.02 -34.58
C ALA A 526 2.96 14.75 -35.54
N ILE A 527 3.36 13.49 -35.72
CA ILE A 527 4.40 13.10 -36.68
C ILE A 527 3.99 13.47 -38.10
N ALA A 528 2.74 13.24 -38.48
CA ALA A 528 2.24 13.55 -39.81
C ALA A 528 2.24 15.05 -40.15
N VAL A 529 2.19 15.92 -39.13
CA VAL A 529 2.27 17.39 -39.27
C VAL A 529 3.74 17.83 -39.43
N LEU A 530 4.66 17.18 -38.69
CA LEU A 530 6.07 17.55 -38.67
C LEU A 530 6.84 17.04 -39.90
N ASP A 531 6.55 15.84 -40.34
CA ASP A 531 7.19 15.21 -41.50
C ASP A 531 6.22 14.20 -42.16
N PRO A 532 5.63 14.56 -43.31
CA PRO A 532 4.73 13.67 -44.04
C PRO A 532 5.40 12.35 -44.50
N ASP A 533 6.73 12.34 -44.70
CA ASP A 533 7.48 11.15 -45.16
C ASP A 533 7.74 10.18 -43.98
N LEU A 534 7.90 10.68 -42.74
CA LEU A 534 7.97 9.87 -41.52
C LEU A 534 6.67 9.10 -41.23
N ARG A 535 5.55 9.55 -41.78
CA ARG A 535 4.28 8.82 -41.74
C ARG A 535 4.37 7.45 -42.43
N GLN A 536 5.24 7.33 -43.44
CA GLN A 536 5.47 6.09 -44.18
C GLN A 536 6.57 5.21 -43.55
N SER A 537 7.52 5.81 -42.81
CA SER A 537 8.65 5.08 -42.22
C SER A 537 8.30 4.35 -40.93
N GLY A 538 7.16 4.67 -40.31
CA GLY A 538 6.48 3.90 -39.24
C GLY A 538 7.35 3.41 -38.10
N VAL A 539 8.24 4.24 -37.56
CA VAL A 539 8.99 3.87 -36.34
C VAL A 539 8.02 3.72 -35.18
N VAL A 540 7.75 2.49 -34.77
CA VAL A 540 6.91 2.19 -33.59
C VAL A 540 7.83 2.03 -32.40
N THR A 541 7.78 2.98 -31.46
CA THR A 541 8.50 2.87 -30.18
C THR A 541 7.50 2.63 -29.06
N THR A 542 7.88 1.83 -28.08
CA THR A 542 7.12 1.65 -26.84
C THR A 542 7.41 2.72 -25.79
N GLN A 543 8.34 3.63 -26.06
CA GLN A 543 8.75 4.70 -25.16
C GLN A 543 8.65 6.08 -25.82
N LEU A 544 8.60 7.11 -24.98
CA LEU A 544 8.48 8.52 -25.33
C LEU A 544 9.37 8.93 -26.51
N LEU A 545 8.77 9.36 -27.60
CA LEU A 545 9.49 10.05 -28.68
C LEU A 545 9.40 11.54 -28.39
N LEU A 546 10.51 12.18 -28.04
CA LEU A 546 10.66 13.63 -27.99
C LEU A 546 10.95 14.10 -29.42
N CYS A 547 9.96 14.61 -30.12
CA CYS A 547 10.19 15.37 -31.35
C CYS A 547 10.53 16.82 -30.97
N LEU A 548 11.79 17.20 -31.03
CA LEU A 548 12.21 18.60 -30.98
C LEU A 548 12.07 19.18 -32.39
N PRO A 549 11.43 20.35 -32.58
CA PRO A 549 11.45 21.02 -33.87
C PRO A 549 12.90 21.47 -34.19
N GLU A 550 13.36 21.22 -35.41
CA GLU A 550 14.59 21.83 -35.90
C GLU A 550 14.44 23.36 -35.86
N GLY A 551 15.20 24.04 -35.00
CA GLY A 551 15.23 25.50 -34.97
C GLY A 551 15.39 26.20 -33.63
N VAL A 552 15.72 25.49 -32.55
CA VAL A 552 16.15 26.15 -31.30
C VAL A 552 17.64 25.85 -31.10
N GLY A 553 18.44 26.92 -31.34
CA GLY A 553 19.87 26.87 -31.34
C GLY A 553 20.51 26.44 -30.02
N ASP A 554 21.70 25.93 -30.20
CA ASP A 554 22.79 25.63 -29.28
C ASP A 554 22.59 26.03 -27.79
N GLY A 555 22.03 25.09 -27.01
CA GLY A 555 22.18 25.02 -25.56
C GLY A 555 22.58 23.60 -25.17
N PRO A 556 23.47 23.42 -24.19
CA PRO A 556 24.05 22.10 -23.90
C PRO A 556 22.98 21.13 -23.46
N ALA A 557 22.98 19.97 -24.10
CA ALA A 557 22.16 18.82 -23.72
C ALA A 557 22.44 18.42 -22.26
N VAL A 558 21.44 18.58 -21.39
CA VAL A 558 21.46 17.97 -20.06
C VAL A 558 20.88 16.56 -20.22
N ALA A 559 21.78 15.59 -20.28
CA ALA A 559 21.46 14.21 -20.09
C ALA A 559 21.16 13.98 -18.59
N GLY A 560 20.02 13.36 -18.29
CA GLY A 560 19.61 12.94 -16.96
C GLY A 560 18.56 11.84 -17.09
#